data_ee0017a51de401c859de8e09305485c6
#
_entry.id   ee0017a51de401c859de8e09305485c6
#
_cell.length_a   1.000
_cell.length_b   1.000
_cell.length_c   1.000
_cell.angle_alpha   90.00
_cell.angle_beta   90.00
_cell.angle_gamma   90.00
#
_symmetry.space_group_name_H-M   'P 1'
#
loop_
_entity.id
_entity.type
_entity.pdbx_description
1 polymer ?
#
loop_
_entity_poly.entity_id
_entity_poly.type
_entity_poly.pdbx_seq_one_letter_code
_entity_poly.pdbx_strand_id
1 'polypeptide(L)'
;MPWPGADLAAEAEKAGALAFCSGEFADRNAYVSLTEMAMQTSSAKVGTGVAYAFARSPFVHASAIRQIEKMAPGRVFLGLGSGTKRMNESWFAAPFDPPLRRMEEMVGAIRAFLTADKMQTVRFEGEFYPIDAAIKAPVFRPLDVPIVLGAFNKGMLRTAGRVADGIIGHGLFTDRWWEETVEPNLAEGAAATGRDADALRRWGWVITSVNDDDPARAERDARLMIGFYVTVKTYDTLTSLHCWDAGVADVRRAFAKGDMEAMAAAVPQDMLDSIAIYGSSADARDRIAARRHLPEVRFHSPPSFMVSPGRLGAYSKAIIDLVGTR
;
A
#
# COMPACT_ATOMS: atom_id res chain seq x y z
N MET A 1 0.52 -6.86 -3.27
CA MET A 1 0.09 -8.19 -2.79
C MET A 1 -1.27 -8.49 -3.34
N PRO A 2 -1.49 -9.66 -3.79
CA PRO A 2 -2.76 -9.99 -4.36
C PRO A 2 -3.79 -10.23 -3.26
N TRP A 3 -4.62 -9.26 -3.01
CA TRP A 3 -5.99 -9.60 -2.66
C TRP A 3 -6.49 -10.59 -3.75
N PRO A 4 -7.14 -11.70 -3.40
CA PRO A 4 -7.51 -12.72 -4.39
C PRO A 4 -8.62 -12.29 -5.34
N GLY A 5 -8.52 -11.08 -5.85
CA GLY A 5 -9.36 -10.57 -6.93
C GLY A 5 -10.65 -9.91 -6.48
N ALA A 6 -11.34 -9.42 -7.50
CA ALA A 6 -12.63 -8.76 -7.38
C ALA A 6 -13.73 -9.68 -6.83
N ASP A 7 -13.58 -10.98 -7.02
CA ASP A 7 -14.61 -11.97 -6.62
C ASP A 7 -14.97 -11.92 -5.14
N LEU A 8 -14.02 -11.59 -4.28
CA LEU A 8 -14.24 -11.44 -2.84
C LEU A 8 -14.62 -9.99 -2.42
N ALA A 9 -14.47 -9.01 -3.29
CA ALA A 9 -14.77 -7.62 -2.94
C ALA A 9 -16.25 -7.42 -2.62
N ALA A 10 -17.16 -8.01 -3.40
CA ALA A 10 -18.60 -7.95 -3.15
C ALA A 10 -18.99 -8.65 -1.84
N GLU A 11 -18.37 -9.81 -1.53
CA GLU A 11 -18.60 -10.54 -0.30
C GLU A 11 -18.11 -9.74 0.91
N ALA A 12 -16.88 -9.20 0.82
CA ALA A 12 -16.29 -8.39 1.87
C ALA A 12 -17.06 -7.08 2.10
N GLU A 13 -17.55 -6.42 1.05
CA GLU A 13 -18.41 -5.23 1.19
C GLU A 13 -19.71 -5.56 1.94
N LYS A 14 -20.36 -6.68 1.63
CA LYS A 14 -21.54 -7.16 2.35
C LYS A 14 -21.24 -7.47 3.82
N ALA A 15 -20.03 -7.92 4.12
CA ALA A 15 -19.57 -8.14 5.49
C ALA A 15 -19.16 -6.84 6.21
N GLY A 16 -19.20 -5.67 5.55
CA GLY A 16 -18.94 -4.37 6.16
C GLY A 16 -17.57 -3.78 5.86
N ALA A 17 -16.80 -4.34 4.91
CA ALA A 17 -15.54 -3.74 4.51
C ALA A 17 -15.77 -2.36 3.85
N LEU A 18 -15.00 -1.36 4.29
CA LEU A 18 -15.17 0.04 3.90
C LEU A 18 -14.29 0.46 2.71
N ALA A 19 -13.21 -0.27 2.46
CA ALA A 19 -12.25 0.07 1.41
C ALA A 19 -11.48 -1.15 0.91
N PHE A 20 -11.12 -1.10 -0.36
CA PHE A 20 -10.27 -2.11 -1.02
C PHE A 20 -9.12 -1.42 -1.74
N CYS A 21 -7.96 -2.07 -1.78
CA CYS A 21 -6.89 -1.67 -2.69
C CYS A 21 -6.15 -2.88 -3.25
N SER A 22 -5.60 -2.70 -4.44
CA SER A 22 -4.73 -3.70 -5.07
C SER A 22 -3.38 -3.09 -5.39
N GLY A 23 -2.32 -3.83 -5.10
CA GLY A 23 -0.98 -3.51 -5.56
C GLY A 23 -0.74 -3.93 -7.01
N GLU A 24 0.46 -3.67 -7.49
CA GLU A 24 0.91 -3.99 -8.84
C GLU A 24 2.09 -4.96 -8.80
N PHE A 25 2.09 -5.93 -9.71
CA PHE A 25 3.18 -6.87 -9.88
C PHE A 25 3.21 -7.39 -11.33
N ALA A 26 4.11 -8.34 -11.66
CA ALA A 26 4.31 -8.84 -13.02
C ALA A 26 3.07 -9.49 -13.65
N ASP A 27 2.19 -10.08 -12.84
CA ASP A 27 0.95 -10.75 -13.24
C ASP A 27 -0.31 -9.92 -12.94
N ARG A 28 -0.15 -8.68 -12.49
CA ARG A 28 -1.25 -7.85 -12.01
C ARG A 28 -1.03 -6.37 -12.27
N ASN A 29 -1.95 -5.78 -13.00
CA ASN A 29 -2.00 -4.34 -13.19
C ASN A 29 -2.94 -3.70 -12.16
N ALA A 30 -2.46 -2.70 -11.43
CA ALA A 30 -3.23 -2.08 -10.35
C ALA A 30 -4.56 -1.46 -10.84
N TYR A 31 -4.58 -0.85 -12.03
CA TYR A 31 -5.80 -0.22 -12.56
C TYR A 31 -6.82 -1.23 -13.09
N VAL A 32 -6.37 -2.36 -13.63
CA VAL A 32 -7.28 -3.45 -14.03
C VAL A 32 -7.97 -4.02 -12.79
N SER A 33 -7.19 -4.38 -11.76
CA SER A 33 -7.75 -4.88 -10.49
C SER A 33 -8.65 -3.84 -9.80
N LEU A 34 -8.29 -2.55 -9.86
CA LEU A 34 -9.13 -1.48 -9.35
C LEU A 34 -10.48 -1.39 -10.10
N THR A 35 -10.45 -1.54 -11.42
CA THR A 35 -11.68 -1.55 -12.24
C THR A 35 -12.58 -2.72 -11.86
N GLU A 36 -12.01 -3.91 -11.71
CA GLU A 36 -12.75 -5.11 -11.28
C GLU A 36 -13.43 -4.90 -9.92
N MET A 37 -12.70 -4.39 -8.92
CA MET A 37 -13.25 -4.07 -7.60
C MET A 37 -14.33 -2.99 -7.67
N ALA A 38 -14.14 -1.95 -8.48
CA ALA A 38 -15.10 -0.87 -8.66
C ALA A 38 -16.44 -1.37 -9.23
N MET A 39 -16.39 -2.34 -10.13
CA MET A 39 -17.59 -2.94 -10.74
C MET A 39 -18.31 -3.93 -9.81
N GLN A 40 -17.60 -4.55 -8.87
CA GLN A 40 -18.14 -5.54 -7.93
C GLN A 40 -18.70 -4.92 -6.64
N THR A 41 -18.40 -3.64 -6.38
CA THR A 41 -18.79 -2.93 -5.15
C THR A 41 -19.64 -1.71 -5.44
N SER A 42 -20.44 -1.29 -4.44
CA SER A 42 -21.39 -0.19 -4.58
C SER A 42 -21.11 1.01 -3.66
N SER A 43 -20.49 0.79 -2.52
CA SER A 43 -20.29 1.80 -1.46
C SER A 43 -18.85 1.91 -0.98
N ALA A 44 -18.10 0.80 -0.96
CA ALA A 44 -16.73 0.78 -0.49
C ALA A 44 -15.80 1.64 -1.34
N LYS A 45 -14.83 2.28 -0.71
CA LYS A 45 -13.75 2.96 -1.42
C LYS A 45 -12.86 1.95 -2.13
N VAL A 46 -12.41 2.29 -3.32
CA VAL A 46 -11.55 1.44 -4.14
C VAL A 46 -10.35 2.22 -4.65
N GLY A 47 -9.17 1.61 -4.65
CA GLY A 47 -7.97 2.30 -5.08
C GLY A 47 -6.79 1.40 -5.36
N THR A 48 -5.67 2.02 -5.70
CA THR A 48 -4.40 1.31 -5.87
C THR A 48 -3.60 1.33 -4.57
N GLY A 49 -3.01 0.23 -4.20
CA GLY A 49 -2.19 0.12 -3.00
C GLY A 49 -0.93 -0.72 -3.23
N VAL A 50 -0.01 -0.31 -4.11
CA VAL A 50 0.09 0.94 -4.87
C VAL A 50 0.28 0.68 -6.38
N ALA A 51 -0.03 1.67 -7.23
CA ALA A 51 0.47 1.68 -8.60
C ALA A 51 1.90 2.23 -8.64
N TYR A 52 2.77 1.67 -9.50
CA TYR A 52 4.14 2.18 -9.64
C TYR A 52 4.14 3.52 -10.37
N ALA A 53 4.51 4.58 -9.66
CA ALA A 53 4.43 5.96 -10.13
C ALA A 53 5.25 6.20 -11.40
N PHE A 54 6.48 5.68 -11.45
CA PHE A 54 7.40 5.98 -12.56
C PHE A 54 7.27 5.02 -13.75
N ALA A 55 6.45 3.97 -13.63
CA ALA A 55 6.16 3.06 -14.73
C ALA A 55 5.21 3.67 -15.79
N ARG A 56 4.62 4.83 -15.50
CA ARG A 56 3.65 5.52 -16.37
C ARG A 56 3.83 7.03 -16.32
N SER A 57 3.35 7.72 -17.35
CA SER A 57 3.27 9.19 -17.32
C SER A 57 2.14 9.69 -16.39
N PRO A 58 2.22 10.92 -15.89
CA PRO A 58 1.12 11.55 -15.12
C PRO A 58 -0.22 11.53 -15.86
N PHE A 59 -0.19 11.70 -17.18
CA PHE A 59 -1.38 11.62 -18.03
C PHE A 59 -2.06 10.23 -17.94
N VAL A 60 -1.28 9.15 -18.01
CA VAL A 60 -1.82 7.78 -17.98
C VAL A 60 -2.44 7.48 -16.61
N HIS A 61 -1.81 7.90 -15.52
CA HIS A 61 -2.38 7.79 -14.17
C HIS A 61 -3.71 8.54 -14.07
N ALA A 62 -3.72 9.81 -14.46
CA ALA A 62 -4.91 10.66 -14.38
C ALA A 62 -6.05 10.16 -15.27
N SER A 63 -5.77 9.72 -16.50
CA SER A 63 -6.79 9.23 -17.43
C SER A 63 -7.44 7.93 -16.95
N ALA A 64 -6.65 7.00 -16.38
CA ALA A 64 -7.16 5.78 -15.77
C ALA A 64 -8.11 6.10 -14.61
N ILE A 65 -7.68 6.96 -13.68
CA ILE A 65 -8.49 7.41 -12.54
C ILE A 65 -9.77 8.10 -13.01
N ARG A 66 -9.70 8.99 -14.00
CA ARG A 66 -10.89 9.65 -14.55
C ARG A 66 -11.91 8.67 -15.12
N GLN A 67 -11.43 7.59 -15.74
CA GLN A 67 -12.33 6.57 -16.28
C GLN A 67 -12.96 5.73 -15.17
N ILE A 68 -12.17 5.32 -14.18
CA ILE A 68 -12.67 4.50 -13.07
C ILE A 68 -13.63 5.30 -12.17
N GLU A 69 -13.38 6.61 -11.99
CA GLU A 69 -14.28 7.50 -11.27
C GLU A 69 -15.69 7.60 -11.88
N LYS A 70 -15.83 7.37 -13.18
CA LYS A 70 -17.16 7.25 -13.82
C LYS A 70 -17.92 5.99 -13.42
N MET A 71 -17.19 4.91 -13.08
CA MET A 71 -17.77 3.63 -12.65
C MET A 71 -18.02 3.60 -11.14
N ALA A 72 -17.19 4.30 -10.36
CA ALA A 72 -17.24 4.37 -8.90
C ALA A 72 -17.18 5.81 -8.38
N PRO A 73 -18.20 6.67 -8.67
CA PRO A 73 -18.15 8.10 -8.35
C PRO A 73 -17.96 8.37 -6.86
N GLY A 74 -16.96 9.19 -6.51
CA GLY A 74 -16.64 9.59 -5.13
C GLY A 74 -16.03 8.48 -4.27
N ARG A 75 -15.74 7.30 -4.86
CA ARG A 75 -15.19 6.15 -4.14
C ARG A 75 -13.72 5.87 -4.46
N VAL A 76 -13.17 6.49 -5.50
CA VAL A 76 -11.82 6.20 -5.98
C VAL A 76 -10.76 6.93 -5.18
N PHE A 77 -9.64 6.29 -4.93
CA PHE A 77 -8.39 6.90 -4.48
C PHE A 77 -7.20 6.37 -5.29
N LEU A 78 -6.16 7.18 -5.40
CA LEU A 78 -4.93 6.82 -6.10
C LEU A 78 -3.79 6.65 -5.07
N GLY A 79 -3.34 5.41 -4.86
CA GLY A 79 -2.14 5.12 -4.12
C GLY A 79 -0.95 4.92 -5.06
N LEU A 80 0.10 5.71 -4.88
CA LEU A 80 1.32 5.67 -5.68
C LEU A 80 2.52 5.21 -4.86
N GLY A 81 3.38 4.40 -5.46
CA GLY A 81 4.65 3.99 -4.89
C GLY A 81 5.78 4.15 -5.89
N SER A 82 6.98 4.52 -5.41
CA SER A 82 8.15 4.68 -6.30
C SER A 82 8.67 3.36 -6.87
N GLY A 83 8.36 2.23 -6.24
CA GLY A 83 9.09 0.99 -6.46
C GLY A 83 10.55 1.10 -6.00
N THR A 84 11.36 0.09 -6.29
CA THR A 84 12.80 0.13 -6.05
C THR A 84 13.54 0.68 -7.28
N LYS A 85 14.78 1.17 -7.08
CA LYS A 85 15.65 1.60 -8.20
C LYS A 85 15.79 0.48 -9.23
N ARG A 86 16.10 -0.74 -8.78
CA ARG A 86 16.24 -1.91 -9.66
C ARG A 86 14.97 -2.19 -10.48
N MET A 87 13.78 -2.08 -9.89
CA MET A 87 12.54 -2.30 -10.64
C MET A 87 12.36 -1.24 -11.73
N ASN A 88 12.59 0.03 -11.39
CA ASN A 88 12.45 1.11 -12.36
C ASN A 88 13.42 0.94 -13.54
N GLU A 89 14.70 0.72 -13.26
CA GLU A 89 15.73 0.62 -14.30
C GLU A 89 15.65 -0.69 -15.09
N SER A 90 15.37 -1.84 -14.42
CA SER A 90 15.45 -3.15 -15.05
C SER A 90 14.11 -3.72 -15.55
N TRP A 91 12.96 -3.29 -14.97
CA TRP A 91 11.64 -3.82 -15.35
C TRP A 91 10.83 -2.80 -16.15
N PHE A 92 10.91 -1.50 -15.76
CA PHE A 92 10.06 -0.47 -16.35
C PHE A 92 10.79 0.35 -17.43
N ALA A 93 12.13 0.18 -17.58
CA ALA A 93 12.97 1.02 -18.43
C ALA A 93 12.75 2.52 -18.14
N ALA A 94 12.55 2.89 -16.88
CA ALA A 94 12.23 4.22 -16.41
C ALA A 94 13.34 4.78 -15.50
N PRO A 95 13.65 6.08 -15.56
CA PRO A 95 14.60 6.69 -14.66
C PRO A 95 14.03 6.75 -13.24
N PHE A 96 14.88 6.46 -12.24
CA PHE A 96 14.50 6.47 -10.84
C PHE A 96 14.95 7.75 -10.10
N ASP A 97 16.22 8.11 -10.26
CA ASP A 97 16.82 9.22 -9.51
C ASP A 97 16.45 10.60 -10.09
N PRO A 98 16.25 11.61 -9.25
CA PRO A 98 16.07 11.58 -7.79
C PRO A 98 14.60 11.28 -7.42
N PRO A 99 14.32 10.18 -6.67
CA PRO A 99 12.96 9.65 -6.52
C PRO A 99 12.01 10.57 -5.73
N LEU A 100 12.51 11.34 -4.78
CA LEU A 100 11.67 12.22 -3.96
C LEU A 100 11.12 13.37 -4.80
N ARG A 101 11.99 14.08 -5.54
CA ARG A 101 11.58 15.18 -6.42
C ARG A 101 10.68 14.70 -7.57
N ARG A 102 11.02 13.53 -8.15
CA ARG A 102 10.15 12.92 -9.18
C ARG A 102 8.76 12.59 -8.64
N MET A 103 8.65 12.12 -7.40
CA MET A 103 7.37 11.82 -6.79
C MET A 103 6.56 13.10 -6.52
N GLU A 104 7.20 14.16 -6.04
CA GLU A 104 6.54 15.47 -5.85
C GLU A 104 5.96 16.00 -7.15
N GLU A 105 6.76 16.00 -8.22
CA GLU A 105 6.29 16.45 -9.54
C GLU A 105 5.23 15.51 -10.13
N MET A 106 5.37 14.19 -9.95
CA MET A 106 4.36 13.22 -10.40
C MET A 106 3.00 13.51 -9.78
N VAL A 107 2.94 13.72 -8.46
CA VAL A 107 1.69 14.06 -7.77
C VAL A 107 1.13 15.38 -8.28
N GLY A 108 1.94 16.43 -8.40
CA GLY A 108 1.53 17.73 -8.91
C GLY A 108 0.99 17.66 -10.34
N ALA A 109 1.70 16.96 -11.20
CA ALA A 109 1.32 16.77 -12.60
C ALA A 109 0.03 15.95 -12.76
N ILE A 110 -0.15 14.89 -11.96
CA ILE A 110 -1.42 14.12 -11.91
C ILE A 110 -2.57 15.03 -11.44
N ARG A 111 -2.36 15.82 -10.38
CA ARG A 111 -3.38 16.76 -9.88
C ARG A 111 -3.77 17.78 -10.96
N ALA A 112 -2.80 18.32 -11.71
CA ALA A 112 -3.09 19.25 -12.79
C ALA A 112 -4.05 18.63 -13.82
N PHE A 113 -3.89 17.36 -14.17
CA PHE A 113 -4.84 16.66 -15.04
C PHE A 113 -6.18 16.34 -14.35
N LEU A 114 -6.19 16.00 -13.06
CA LEU A 114 -7.42 15.67 -12.34
C LEU A 114 -8.29 16.89 -12.05
N THR A 115 -7.70 18.05 -11.80
CA THR A 115 -8.42 19.30 -11.49
C THR A 115 -8.78 20.10 -12.72
N ALA A 116 -8.31 19.70 -13.91
CA ALA A 116 -8.63 20.40 -15.14
C ALA A 116 -10.13 20.41 -15.43
N ASP A 117 -10.63 21.58 -15.84
CA ASP A 117 -12.00 21.76 -16.32
C ASP A 117 -12.08 21.72 -17.85
N LYS A 118 -13.30 21.65 -18.37
CA LYS A 118 -13.56 21.63 -19.82
C LYS A 118 -12.89 22.82 -20.53
N MET A 119 -12.33 22.53 -21.69
CA MET A 119 -11.67 23.51 -22.58
C MET A 119 -10.45 24.23 -21.99
N GLN A 120 -9.96 23.83 -20.83
CA GLN A 120 -8.72 24.37 -20.26
C GLN A 120 -7.48 23.70 -20.84
N THR A 121 -6.39 24.46 -20.92
CA THR A 121 -5.05 23.93 -21.14
C THR A 121 -4.50 23.45 -19.81
N VAL A 122 -4.11 22.17 -19.74
CA VAL A 122 -3.45 21.62 -18.56
C VAL A 122 -1.98 22.02 -18.60
N ARG A 123 -1.52 22.74 -17.59
CA ARG A 123 -0.12 23.16 -17.45
C ARG A 123 0.43 22.72 -16.11
N PHE A 124 1.66 22.23 -16.16
CA PHE A 124 2.45 21.95 -14.99
C PHE A 124 3.92 22.21 -15.30
N GLU A 125 4.55 23.07 -14.51
CA GLU A 125 5.97 23.39 -14.62
C GLU A 125 6.75 22.42 -13.74
N GLY A 126 7.64 21.62 -14.35
CA GLY A 126 8.46 20.62 -13.67
C GLY A 126 9.71 20.29 -14.46
N GLU A 127 10.70 19.77 -13.77
CA GLU A 127 11.94 19.30 -14.40
C GLU A 127 11.74 17.93 -15.06
N PHE A 128 10.94 17.05 -14.43
CA PHE A 128 10.77 15.67 -14.86
C PHE A 128 9.48 15.44 -15.64
N TYR A 129 8.45 16.20 -15.35
CA TYR A 129 7.11 16.05 -15.95
C TYR A 129 6.52 17.38 -16.40
N PRO A 130 7.21 18.16 -17.25
CA PRO A 130 6.62 19.39 -17.78
C PRO A 130 5.42 19.07 -18.66
N ILE A 131 4.30 19.79 -18.46
CA ILE A 131 3.05 19.60 -19.19
C ILE A 131 2.58 20.94 -19.76
N ASP A 132 2.29 20.98 -21.06
CA ASP A 132 1.52 22.01 -21.73
C ASP A 132 0.58 21.32 -22.72
N ALA A 133 -0.61 20.96 -22.25
CA ALA A 133 -1.56 20.14 -23.00
C ALA A 133 -2.86 20.89 -23.23
N ALA A 134 -3.07 21.37 -24.46
CA ALA A 134 -4.30 22.01 -24.90
C ALA A 134 -5.40 20.97 -25.16
N ILE A 135 -5.94 20.37 -24.11
CA ILE A 135 -6.98 19.35 -24.23
C ILE A 135 -8.35 20.04 -24.31
N LYS A 136 -8.86 20.16 -25.54
CA LYS A 136 -10.20 20.73 -25.80
C LYS A 136 -11.27 19.63 -25.67
N ALA A 137 -11.48 19.11 -24.45
CA ALA A 137 -12.45 18.06 -24.19
C ALA A 137 -13.64 18.59 -23.37
N PRO A 138 -14.85 18.60 -23.93
CA PRO A 138 -16.04 19.12 -23.24
C PRO A 138 -16.47 18.26 -22.03
N VAL A 139 -15.93 17.04 -21.92
CA VAL A 139 -16.24 16.08 -20.87
C VAL A 139 -15.34 16.22 -19.64
N PHE A 140 -14.32 17.07 -19.68
CA PHE A 140 -13.47 17.35 -18.54
C PHE A 140 -14.25 18.10 -17.46
N ARG A 141 -14.18 17.61 -16.25
CA ARG A 141 -14.61 18.26 -15.02
C ARG A 141 -13.54 18.07 -13.94
N PRO A 142 -13.37 18.99 -13.01
CA PRO A 142 -12.50 18.80 -11.87
C PRO A 142 -12.91 17.57 -11.08
N LEU A 143 -11.92 16.77 -10.66
CA LEU A 143 -12.09 15.62 -9.80
C LEU A 143 -11.24 15.80 -8.55
N ASP A 144 -11.88 15.63 -7.40
CA ASP A 144 -11.21 15.57 -6.10
C ASP A 144 -11.00 14.11 -5.72
N VAL A 145 -9.90 13.52 -6.22
CA VAL A 145 -9.51 12.15 -5.93
C VAL A 145 -8.31 12.17 -4.98
N PRO A 146 -8.42 11.55 -3.80
CA PRO A 146 -7.31 11.48 -2.87
C PRO A 146 -6.11 10.76 -3.49
N ILE A 147 -4.92 11.37 -3.39
CA ILE A 147 -3.65 10.78 -3.77
C ILE A 147 -2.86 10.48 -2.50
N VAL A 148 -2.60 9.19 -2.24
CA VAL A 148 -1.84 8.72 -1.09
C VAL A 148 -0.55 8.05 -1.54
N LEU A 149 0.54 8.17 -0.76
CA LEU A 149 1.82 7.60 -1.14
C LEU A 149 2.15 6.35 -0.32
N GLY A 150 2.63 5.31 -0.99
CA GLY A 150 3.36 4.23 -0.36
C GLY A 150 4.71 4.77 0.11
N ALA A 151 4.80 5.16 1.38
CA ALA A 151 5.97 5.80 1.96
C ALA A 151 6.51 4.94 3.10
N PHE A 152 7.80 4.56 3.03
CA PHE A 152 8.45 3.77 4.05
C PHE A 152 9.48 4.60 4.82
N ASN A 153 10.48 5.13 4.12
CA ASN A 153 11.59 5.85 4.73
C ASN A 153 11.29 7.35 4.88
N LYS A 154 12.00 7.98 5.81
CA LYS A 154 11.83 9.39 6.22
C LYS A 154 11.67 10.37 5.07
N GLY A 155 12.51 10.25 4.02
CA GLY A 155 12.43 11.14 2.87
C GLY A 155 11.09 11.07 2.14
N MET A 156 10.56 9.87 1.86
CA MET A 156 9.28 9.69 1.19
C MET A 156 8.09 10.04 2.10
N LEU A 157 8.22 9.83 3.43
CA LEU A 157 7.22 10.28 4.40
C LEU A 157 7.10 11.81 4.41
N ARG A 158 8.24 12.54 4.40
CA ARG A 158 8.22 14.01 4.26
C ARG A 158 7.65 14.45 2.93
N THR A 159 7.99 13.75 1.84
CA THR A 159 7.40 14.01 0.52
C THR A 159 5.88 13.83 0.57
N ALA A 160 5.37 12.76 1.18
CA ALA A 160 3.94 12.56 1.36
C ALA A 160 3.29 13.71 2.15
N GLY A 161 3.92 14.16 3.24
CA GLY A 161 3.48 15.32 4.01
C GLY A 161 3.35 16.57 3.16
N ARG A 162 4.32 16.84 2.26
CA ARG A 162 4.31 18.04 1.42
C ARG A 162 3.23 18.03 0.34
N VAL A 163 2.99 16.89 -0.32
CA VAL A 163 2.22 16.92 -1.60
C VAL A 163 1.05 15.94 -1.66
N ALA A 164 0.99 14.91 -0.80
CA ALA A 164 -0.06 13.88 -0.86
C ALA A 164 -1.19 14.13 0.15
N ASP A 165 -2.31 13.42 0.00
CA ASP A 165 -3.44 13.49 0.95
C ASP A 165 -3.27 12.49 2.10
N GLY A 166 -2.13 11.81 2.16
CA GLY A 166 -1.78 10.85 3.19
C GLY A 166 -0.84 9.77 2.69
N ILE A 167 -0.74 8.70 3.46
CA ILE A 167 0.08 7.53 3.14
C ILE A 167 -0.71 6.23 3.11
N ILE A 168 -0.14 5.24 2.42
CA ILE A 168 -0.41 3.82 2.65
C ILE A 168 0.85 3.22 3.27
N GLY A 169 0.82 2.93 4.57
CA GLY A 169 1.89 2.28 5.31
C GLY A 169 2.10 0.83 4.85
N HIS A 170 3.32 0.35 4.95
CA HIS A 170 3.68 -1.01 4.60
C HIS A 170 3.21 -2.01 5.68
N GLY A 171 2.94 -3.25 5.29
CA GLY A 171 2.54 -4.32 6.22
C GLY A 171 3.57 -4.68 7.29
N LEU A 172 4.78 -4.17 7.21
CA LEU A 172 5.81 -4.30 8.26
C LEU A 172 5.70 -3.22 9.36
N PHE A 173 4.84 -2.22 9.21
CA PHE A 173 4.79 -1.12 10.18
C PHE A 173 4.33 -1.62 11.54
N THR A 174 5.12 -1.27 12.55
CA THR A 174 4.87 -1.51 13.97
C THR A 174 4.35 -0.24 14.63
N ASP A 175 3.79 -0.36 15.83
CA ASP A 175 3.39 0.80 16.63
C ASP A 175 4.55 1.78 16.82
N ARG A 176 5.75 1.27 17.16
CA ARG A 176 6.94 2.08 17.34
C ARG A 176 7.38 2.78 16.05
N TRP A 177 7.24 2.12 14.87
CA TRP A 177 7.56 2.75 13.59
C TRP A 177 6.59 3.89 13.26
N TRP A 178 5.31 3.72 13.57
CA TRP A 178 4.33 4.80 13.46
C TRP A 178 4.72 5.98 14.34
N GLU A 179 4.97 5.75 15.65
CA GLU A 179 5.26 6.78 16.63
C GLU A 179 6.58 7.52 16.34
N GLU A 180 7.67 6.80 16.09
CA GLU A 180 9.02 7.37 16.03
C GLU A 180 9.48 7.77 14.61
N THR A 181 8.82 7.26 13.57
CA THR A 181 9.24 7.51 12.18
C THR A 181 8.13 8.10 11.33
N VAL A 182 6.94 7.51 11.30
CA VAL A 182 5.89 7.94 10.39
C VAL A 182 5.36 9.32 10.78
N GLU A 183 4.80 9.45 11.97
CA GLU A 183 4.14 10.68 12.41
C GLU A 183 5.06 11.90 12.39
N PRO A 184 6.29 11.86 12.95
CA PRO A 184 7.16 13.02 12.94
C PRO A 184 7.54 13.48 11.53
N ASN A 185 7.80 12.54 10.62
CA ASN A 185 8.23 12.89 9.27
C ASN A 185 7.06 13.35 8.37
N LEU A 186 5.84 12.84 8.58
CA LEU A 186 4.64 13.38 7.93
C LEU A 186 4.40 14.81 8.38
N ALA A 187 4.45 15.07 9.68
CA ALA A 187 4.25 16.39 10.26
C ALA A 187 5.31 17.40 9.77
N GLU A 188 6.60 17.00 9.75
CA GLU A 188 7.68 17.83 9.20
C GLU A 188 7.43 18.19 7.73
N GLY A 189 7.01 17.21 6.91
CA GLY A 189 6.69 17.43 5.51
C GLY A 189 5.51 18.38 5.32
N ALA A 190 4.43 18.21 6.07
CA ALA A 190 3.25 19.06 6.03
C ALA A 190 3.56 20.50 6.44
N ALA A 191 4.28 20.67 7.56
CA ALA A 191 4.70 21.99 8.08
C ALA A 191 5.55 22.77 7.05
N ALA A 192 6.42 22.09 6.31
CA ALA A 192 7.27 22.72 5.28
C ALA A 192 6.46 23.39 4.15
N THR A 193 5.20 23.03 3.97
CA THR A 193 4.29 23.61 2.95
C THR A 193 3.04 24.24 3.55
N GLY A 194 3.01 24.46 4.87
CA GLY A 194 1.89 25.08 5.57
C GLY A 194 0.61 24.24 5.58
N ARG A 195 0.73 22.91 5.43
CA ARG A 195 -0.40 21.99 5.45
C ARG A 195 -0.65 21.48 6.86
N ASP A 196 -1.89 21.15 7.15
CA ASP A 196 -2.29 20.52 8.39
C ASP A 196 -1.92 19.01 8.35
N ALA A 197 -1.07 18.58 9.26
CA ALA A 197 -0.66 17.20 9.38
C ALA A 197 -1.80 16.27 9.83
N ASP A 198 -2.74 16.78 10.64
CA ASP A 198 -3.88 16.00 11.15
C ASP A 198 -4.90 15.69 10.06
N ALA A 199 -4.94 16.51 9.00
CA ALA A 199 -5.78 16.25 7.83
C ALA A 199 -5.25 15.14 6.91
N LEU A 200 -4.00 14.70 7.08
CA LEU A 200 -3.42 13.64 6.27
C LEU A 200 -3.97 12.26 6.67
N ARG A 201 -4.29 11.44 5.70
CA ARG A 201 -4.80 10.07 5.91
C ARG A 201 -3.68 9.13 6.33
N ARG A 202 -3.93 8.30 7.34
CA ARG A 202 -3.04 7.23 7.82
C ARG A 202 -3.67 5.88 7.46
N TRP A 203 -3.48 5.47 6.21
CA TRP A 203 -3.92 4.18 5.72
C TRP A 203 -2.74 3.21 5.71
N GLY A 204 -3.00 1.91 5.74
CA GLY A 204 -1.89 0.96 5.69
C GLY A 204 -2.30 -0.49 5.54
N TRP A 205 -1.35 -1.26 5.07
CA TRP A 205 -1.45 -2.71 5.02
C TRP A 205 -1.19 -3.31 6.40
N VAL A 206 -1.89 -4.38 6.70
CA VAL A 206 -1.69 -5.18 7.92
C VAL A 206 -1.59 -6.65 7.50
N ILE A 207 -0.45 -7.28 7.72
CA ILE A 207 -0.30 -8.72 7.48
C ILE A 207 -1.23 -9.45 8.43
N THR A 208 -2.19 -10.19 7.87
CA THR A 208 -3.23 -10.87 8.63
C THR A 208 -3.34 -12.31 8.18
N SER A 209 -3.06 -13.25 9.08
CA SER A 209 -3.03 -14.69 8.82
C SER A 209 -3.89 -15.40 9.86
N VAL A 210 -5.12 -15.75 9.51
CA VAL A 210 -6.10 -16.33 10.44
C VAL A 210 -6.52 -17.71 9.96
N ASN A 211 -6.43 -18.70 10.87
CA ASN A 211 -6.86 -20.05 10.61
C ASN A 211 -7.30 -20.73 11.93
N ASP A 212 -8.58 -20.90 12.10
CA ASP A 212 -9.15 -21.51 13.32
C ASP A 212 -8.86 -23.02 13.42
N ASP A 213 -8.70 -23.72 12.29
CA ASP A 213 -8.42 -25.15 12.25
C ASP A 213 -6.93 -25.46 12.52
N ASP A 214 -6.02 -24.55 12.12
CA ASP A 214 -4.57 -24.71 12.28
C ASP A 214 -3.91 -23.35 12.54
N PRO A 215 -4.00 -22.80 13.77
CA PRO A 215 -3.38 -21.53 14.14
C PRO A 215 -1.86 -21.53 14.01
N ALA A 216 -1.20 -22.70 14.20
CA ALA A 216 0.25 -22.84 14.02
C ALA A 216 0.66 -22.63 12.55
N ARG A 217 -0.18 -23.08 11.62
CA ARG A 217 0.02 -22.81 10.18
C ARG A 217 -0.13 -21.33 9.86
N ALA A 218 -1.11 -20.67 10.47
CA ALA A 218 -1.30 -19.24 10.29
C ALA A 218 -0.06 -18.44 10.77
N GLU A 219 0.50 -18.80 11.92
CA GLU A 219 1.75 -18.23 12.44
C GLU A 219 2.91 -18.46 11.48
N ARG A 220 3.13 -19.70 11.04
CA ARG A 220 4.21 -20.06 10.11
C ARG A 220 4.13 -19.25 8.80
N ASP A 221 2.94 -19.14 8.20
CA ASP A 221 2.78 -18.42 6.95
C ASP A 221 2.97 -16.89 7.12
N ALA A 222 2.62 -16.34 8.29
CA ALA A 222 2.95 -14.96 8.65
C ALA A 222 4.47 -14.74 8.78
N ARG A 223 5.20 -15.67 9.44
CA ARG A 223 6.66 -15.65 9.53
C ARG A 223 7.32 -15.71 8.15
N LEU A 224 6.86 -16.58 7.27
CA LEU A 224 7.35 -16.66 5.88
C LEU A 224 7.17 -15.33 5.14
N MET A 225 6.04 -14.68 5.32
CA MET A 225 5.76 -13.40 4.67
C MET A 225 6.65 -12.29 5.19
N ILE A 226 6.82 -12.18 6.52
CA ILE A 226 7.73 -11.22 7.14
C ILE A 226 9.17 -11.51 6.71
N GLY A 227 9.61 -12.79 6.81
CA GLY A 227 10.92 -13.23 6.40
C GLY A 227 11.26 -12.84 4.96
N PHE A 228 10.32 -13.03 4.02
CA PHE A 228 10.49 -12.60 2.64
C PHE A 228 10.71 -11.08 2.52
N TYR A 229 9.90 -10.26 3.21
CA TYR A 229 10.07 -8.81 3.15
C TYR A 229 11.42 -8.35 3.70
N VAL A 230 11.85 -8.85 4.86
CA VAL A 230 13.10 -8.39 5.49
C VAL A 230 14.36 -8.88 4.77
N THR A 231 14.24 -9.70 3.69
CA THR A 231 15.35 -9.93 2.77
C THR A 231 15.76 -8.67 2.02
N VAL A 232 14.83 -7.71 1.85
CA VAL A 232 15.05 -6.47 1.08
C VAL A 232 15.65 -5.40 1.99
N LYS A 233 16.83 -4.88 1.63
CA LYS A 233 17.58 -3.90 2.44
C LYS A 233 16.85 -2.57 2.68
N THR A 234 15.86 -2.23 1.86
CA THR A 234 15.04 -1.02 2.06
C THR A 234 14.38 -0.98 3.42
N TYR A 235 14.14 -2.14 4.04
CA TYR A 235 13.48 -2.28 5.34
C TYR A 235 14.44 -2.30 6.54
N ASP A 236 15.76 -2.20 6.32
CA ASP A 236 16.76 -2.25 7.39
C ASP A 236 16.57 -1.13 8.43
N THR A 237 16.10 0.04 8.01
CA THR A 237 15.84 1.15 8.93
C THR A 237 14.78 0.81 9.98
N LEU A 238 13.75 0.03 9.61
CA LEU A 238 12.74 -0.44 10.56
C LEU A 238 13.31 -1.54 11.46
N THR A 239 13.99 -2.52 10.88
CA THR A 239 14.50 -3.66 11.65
C THR A 239 15.60 -3.24 12.62
N SER A 240 16.45 -2.28 12.26
CA SER A 240 17.47 -1.71 13.14
C SER A 240 16.86 -0.86 14.26
N LEU A 241 15.75 -0.14 14.01
CA LEU A 241 15.03 0.58 15.08
C LEU A 241 14.63 -0.38 16.21
N HIS A 242 14.28 -1.61 15.87
CA HIS A 242 13.87 -2.65 16.81
C HIS A 242 15.01 -3.54 17.30
N CYS A 243 16.26 -3.30 16.86
CA CYS A 243 17.42 -4.16 17.17
C CYS A 243 17.27 -5.62 16.68
N TRP A 244 16.58 -5.82 15.54
CA TRP A 244 16.36 -7.15 14.94
C TRP A 244 17.44 -7.56 13.95
N ASP A 245 18.53 -6.83 13.85
CA ASP A 245 19.57 -7.03 12.82
C ASP A 245 20.14 -8.46 12.80
N ALA A 246 20.32 -9.08 13.96
CA ALA A 246 20.80 -10.48 14.06
C ALA A 246 19.80 -11.46 13.46
N GLY A 247 18.53 -11.37 13.83
CA GLY A 247 17.46 -12.21 13.26
C GLY A 247 17.31 -12.02 11.75
N VAL A 248 17.38 -10.77 11.27
CA VAL A 248 17.35 -10.46 9.83
C VAL A 248 18.54 -11.07 9.10
N ALA A 249 19.74 -11.08 9.69
CA ALA A 249 20.90 -11.74 9.11
C ALA A 249 20.69 -13.25 8.98
N ASP A 250 20.06 -13.89 9.97
CA ASP A 250 19.72 -15.32 9.94
C ASP A 250 18.67 -15.63 8.88
N VAL A 251 17.61 -14.83 8.81
CA VAL A 251 16.57 -14.89 7.75
C VAL A 251 17.22 -14.82 6.36
N ARG A 252 18.10 -13.85 6.12
CA ARG A 252 18.79 -13.69 4.83
C ARG A 252 19.70 -14.87 4.49
N ARG A 253 20.39 -15.46 5.51
CA ARG A 253 21.22 -16.66 5.30
C ARG A 253 20.38 -17.88 4.90
N ALA A 254 19.26 -18.10 5.57
CA ALA A 254 18.33 -19.19 5.25
C ALA A 254 17.71 -19.01 3.86
N PHE A 255 17.24 -17.79 3.56
CA PHE A 255 16.70 -17.46 2.24
C PHE A 255 17.69 -17.70 1.10
N ALA A 256 18.96 -17.29 1.27
CA ALA A 256 20.03 -17.51 0.28
C ALA A 256 20.32 -18.99 0.01
N LYS A 257 20.05 -19.87 0.99
CA LYS A 257 20.16 -21.33 0.86
C LYS A 257 18.90 -22.00 0.30
N GLY A 258 17.82 -21.25 0.08
CA GLY A 258 16.52 -21.78 -0.30
C GLY A 258 15.79 -22.52 0.83
N ASP A 259 16.25 -22.40 2.08
CA ASP A 259 15.66 -23.06 3.24
C ASP A 259 14.55 -22.19 3.85
N MET A 260 13.34 -22.39 3.38
CA MET A 260 12.18 -21.58 3.78
C MET A 260 11.73 -21.90 5.21
N GLU A 261 11.93 -23.13 5.70
CA GLU A 261 11.61 -23.49 7.09
C GLU A 261 12.57 -22.79 8.06
N ALA A 262 13.87 -22.86 7.80
CA ALA A 262 14.85 -22.13 8.59
C ALA A 262 14.63 -20.60 8.52
N MET A 263 14.19 -20.08 7.35
CA MET A 263 13.86 -18.67 7.19
C MET A 263 12.68 -18.26 8.09
N ALA A 264 11.61 -19.05 8.11
CA ALA A 264 10.46 -18.80 8.99
C ALA A 264 10.85 -18.87 10.46
N ALA A 265 11.61 -19.88 10.85
CA ALA A 265 12.09 -20.09 12.23
C ALA A 265 13.03 -18.95 12.71
N ALA A 266 13.78 -18.35 11.80
CA ALA A 266 14.71 -17.26 12.12
C ALA A 266 14.03 -15.91 12.38
N VAL A 267 12.75 -15.73 12.04
CA VAL A 267 11.99 -14.51 12.37
C VAL A 267 11.80 -14.45 13.88
N PRO A 268 12.33 -13.44 14.60
CA PRO A 268 12.16 -13.32 16.04
C PRO A 268 10.67 -13.24 16.45
N GLN A 269 10.35 -13.76 17.64
CA GLN A 269 8.95 -13.76 18.10
C GLN A 269 8.41 -12.33 18.29
N ASP A 270 9.21 -11.45 18.87
CA ASP A 270 8.85 -10.05 19.06
C ASP A 270 8.67 -9.29 17.73
N MET A 271 9.42 -9.65 16.67
CA MET A 271 9.20 -9.14 15.32
C MET A 271 7.84 -9.58 14.79
N LEU A 272 7.51 -10.86 14.89
CA LEU A 272 6.23 -11.41 14.46
C LEU A 272 5.06 -10.73 15.19
N ASP A 273 5.13 -10.66 16.52
CA ASP A 273 4.09 -10.08 17.38
C ASP A 273 3.89 -8.58 17.14
N SER A 274 4.98 -7.87 16.82
CA SER A 274 4.92 -6.42 16.54
C SER A 274 4.34 -6.11 15.14
N ILE A 275 4.46 -7.04 14.18
CA ILE A 275 4.13 -6.78 12.77
C ILE A 275 2.78 -7.40 12.39
N ALA A 276 2.55 -8.68 12.69
CA ALA A 276 1.43 -9.43 12.13
C ALA A 276 0.25 -9.59 13.10
N ILE A 277 -0.92 -9.73 12.51
CA ILE A 277 -2.12 -10.28 13.14
C ILE A 277 -2.22 -11.74 12.69
N TYR A 278 -2.14 -12.69 13.62
CA TYR A 278 -2.07 -14.11 13.26
C TYR A 278 -2.65 -15.02 14.34
N GLY A 279 -2.90 -16.28 13.97
CA GLY A 279 -3.41 -17.31 14.87
C GLY A 279 -4.85 -17.70 14.56
N SER A 280 -5.62 -18.03 15.58
CA SER A 280 -7.08 -18.19 15.47
C SER A 280 -7.80 -16.85 15.32
N SER A 281 -9.08 -16.88 15.01
CA SER A 281 -9.94 -15.67 15.00
C SER A 281 -9.98 -14.97 16.35
N ALA A 282 -9.90 -15.72 17.46
CA ALA A 282 -9.82 -15.15 18.80
C ALA A 282 -8.48 -14.43 19.02
N ASP A 283 -7.34 -15.11 18.71
CA ASP A 283 -6.02 -14.51 18.80
C ASP A 283 -5.91 -13.23 17.94
N ALA A 284 -6.48 -13.25 16.74
CA ALA A 284 -6.47 -12.10 15.84
C ALA A 284 -7.19 -10.89 16.43
N ARG A 285 -8.35 -11.09 17.08
CA ARG A 285 -9.08 -10.01 17.77
C ARG A 285 -8.29 -9.44 18.93
N ASP A 286 -7.68 -10.29 19.74
CA ASP A 286 -6.86 -9.87 20.88
C ASP A 286 -5.63 -9.08 20.41
N ARG A 287 -4.95 -9.53 19.35
CA ARG A 287 -3.82 -8.83 18.75
C ARG A 287 -4.21 -7.49 18.16
N ILE A 288 -5.38 -7.38 17.51
CA ILE A 288 -5.91 -6.10 17.01
C ILE A 288 -6.18 -5.15 18.20
N ALA A 289 -6.79 -5.64 19.26
CA ALA A 289 -7.11 -4.85 20.45
C ALA A 289 -5.86 -4.36 21.22
N ALA A 290 -4.78 -5.13 21.17
CA ALA A 290 -3.52 -4.79 21.83
C ALA A 290 -2.67 -3.75 21.08
N ARG A 291 -2.93 -3.47 19.79
CA ARG A 291 -2.18 -2.49 18.99
C ARG A 291 -2.55 -1.07 19.38
N ARG A 292 -1.54 -0.23 19.66
CA ARG A 292 -1.72 1.19 19.98
C ARG A 292 -1.89 2.05 18.74
N HIS A 293 -1.17 1.70 17.67
CA HIS A 293 -1.20 2.40 16.39
C HIS A 293 -1.59 1.45 15.25
N LEU A 294 -2.87 1.42 14.93
CA LEU A 294 -3.34 0.81 13.69
C LEU A 294 -3.72 1.92 12.70
N PRO A 295 -3.51 1.72 11.40
CA PRO A 295 -4.00 2.65 10.39
C PRO A 295 -5.51 2.93 10.55
N GLU A 296 -5.95 4.14 10.24
CA GLU A 296 -7.37 4.53 10.23
C GLU A 296 -8.17 3.63 9.28
N VAL A 297 -7.62 3.38 8.09
CA VAL A 297 -8.10 2.39 7.15
C VAL A 297 -7.05 1.28 7.04
N ARG A 298 -7.43 0.08 7.43
CA ARG A 298 -6.59 -1.12 7.45
C ARG A 298 -6.90 -1.99 6.26
N PHE A 299 -5.92 -2.19 5.42
CA PHE A 299 -5.99 -3.16 4.33
C PHE A 299 -5.41 -4.48 4.83
N HIS A 300 -6.25 -5.33 5.40
CA HIS A 300 -5.85 -6.66 5.85
C HIS A 300 -5.36 -7.48 4.65
N SER A 301 -4.12 -7.94 4.69
CA SER A 301 -3.47 -8.68 3.62
C SER A 301 -3.10 -10.07 4.11
N PRO A 302 -3.65 -11.13 3.49
CA PRO A 302 -3.22 -12.48 3.78
C PRO A 302 -1.75 -12.67 3.37
N PRO A 303 -0.98 -13.56 4.05
CA PRO A 303 0.33 -13.95 3.58
C PRO A 303 0.19 -14.60 2.20
N SER A 304 1.09 -14.24 1.28
CA SER A 304 1.04 -14.74 -0.10
C SER A 304 2.36 -15.36 -0.56
N PHE A 305 3.44 -15.17 0.19
CA PHE A 305 4.71 -15.79 -0.13
C PHE A 305 4.70 -17.28 0.22
N MET A 306 4.93 -18.15 -0.76
CA MET A 306 4.90 -19.63 -0.63
C MET A 306 3.56 -20.19 -0.13
N VAL A 307 2.47 -19.49 -0.37
CA VAL A 307 1.11 -19.90 -0.01
C VAL A 307 0.35 -20.30 -1.29
N SER A 308 -0.28 -21.48 -1.25
CA SER A 308 -1.08 -21.95 -2.38
C SER A 308 -2.32 -21.10 -2.62
N PRO A 309 -2.87 -21.03 -3.85
CA PRO A 309 -4.07 -20.26 -4.14
C PRO A 309 -5.27 -20.63 -3.26
N GLY A 310 -5.48 -21.92 -3.00
CA GLY A 310 -6.57 -22.39 -2.13
C GLY A 310 -6.42 -21.88 -0.69
N ARG A 311 -5.19 -21.93 -0.13
CA ARG A 311 -4.93 -21.41 1.22
C ARG A 311 -5.01 -19.88 1.27
N LEU A 312 -4.56 -19.19 0.22
CA LEU A 312 -4.74 -17.74 0.11
C LEU A 312 -6.23 -17.36 0.14
N GLY A 313 -7.08 -18.11 -0.57
CA GLY A 313 -8.52 -17.94 -0.54
C GLY A 313 -9.13 -18.21 0.85
N ALA A 314 -8.65 -19.24 1.55
CA ALA A 314 -9.09 -19.54 2.92
C ALA A 314 -8.75 -18.40 3.90
N TYR A 315 -7.53 -17.88 3.87
CA TYR A 315 -7.13 -16.71 4.67
C TYR A 315 -7.97 -15.48 4.35
N SER A 316 -8.28 -15.25 3.08
CA SER A 316 -9.09 -14.11 2.67
C SER A 316 -10.51 -14.18 3.21
N LYS A 317 -11.13 -15.37 3.19
CA LYS A 317 -12.45 -15.59 3.81
C LYS A 317 -12.41 -15.41 5.32
N ALA A 318 -11.41 -15.97 6.01
CA ALA A 318 -11.23 -15.78 7.44
C ALA A 318 -11.05 -14.28 7.82
N ILE A 319 -10.36 -13.50 6.97
CA ILE A 319 -10.26 -12.04 7.15
C ILE A 319 -11.62 -11.37 6.98
N ILE A 320 -12.42 -11.77 5.98
CA ILE A 320 -13.78 -11.22 5.79
C ILE A 320 -14.64 -11.50 7.02
N ASP A 321 -14.61 -12.71 7.55
CA ASP A 321 -15.33 -13.10 8.75
C ASP A 321 -14.84 -12.32 9.99
N LEU A 322 -13.52 -12.09 10.09
CA LEU A 322 -12.93 -11.32 11.18
C LEU A 322 -13.40 -9.86 11.21
N VAL A 323 -13.50 -9.20 10.04
CA VAL A 323 -13.89 -7.78 9.94
C VAL A 323 -15.41 -7.60 9.91
N GLY A 324 -16.15 -8.60 9.50
CA GLY A 324 -17.61 -8.61 9.42
C GLY A 324 -18.35 -8.81 10.75
N THR A 325 -17.64 -9.17 11.80
CA THR A 325 -18.22 -9.41 13.14
C THR A 325 -18.33 -8.12 13.97
N ARG A 326 -18.94 -7.08 13.42
CA ARG A 326 -19.31 -5.87 14.17
C ARG A 326 -20.79 -5.84 14.47
#